data_6a32fe04b12afd7f3b573620177c6ba0
#
_entry.id   6a32fe04b12afd7f3b573620177c6ba0
#
_cell.length_a   1.000
_cell.length_b   1.000
_cell.length_c   1.000
_cell.angle_alpha   90.00
_cell.angle_beta   90.00
_cell.angle_gamma   90.00
#
_symmetry.space_group_name_H-M   'P 1'
#
loop_
_entity.id
_entity.type
_entity.pdbx_description
1 polymer ?
#
loop_
_entity_poly.entity_id
_entity_poly.type
_entity_poly.pdbx_seq_one_letter_code
_entity_poly.pdbx_strand_id
1 'polypeptide(L)'
;MLQAFAKLNAHRQVEILDASARIFAIDGYHAASIAQICEEAQISNGALYKYFKNKEDLFFTVLDRCADLMVNEIATIYSSNHNTELAIRMLLQATEKLAANYRDYLKIYADLGSGSYTVFSAETSEKFELVVSKYLLRVVEDGKRRNEFDTKLDNSLLTFFIDNYVMLFLYSLVSEYHHKRFEAFLYEGKGILSTKKKIDLVMQSISIIIK
;
A
#
# COMPACT_ATOMS: atom_id res chain seq x y z
N MET A 1 -7.42 -13.26 14.99
CA MET A 1 -6.36 -13.56 15.96
C MET A 1 -6.94 -13.92 17.32
N LEU A 2 -6.20 -14.66 18.17
CA LEU A 2 -6.64 -15.12 19.48
C LEU A 2 -6.15 -14.21 20.63
N GLN A 3 -6.81 -14.26 21.80
CA GLN A 3 -6.43 -13.42 22.96
C GLN A 3 -4.96 -13.60 23.41
N ALA A 4 -4.36 -14.76 23.19
CA ALA A 4 -2.97 -15.00 23.54
C ALA A 4 -2.00 -14.13 22.77
N PHE A 5 -2.27 -13.81 21.49
CA PHE A 5 -1.48 -12.89 20.68
C PHE A 5 -1.58 -11.46 21.20
N ALA A 6 -2.79 -11.00 21.53
CA ALA A 6 -3.02 -9.66 22.06
C ALA A 6 -2.33 -9.40 23.42
N LYS A 7 -1.98 -10.47 24.17
CA LYS A 7 -1.24 -10.38 25.44
C LYS A 7 0.28 -10.27 25.27
N LEU A 8 0.81 -10.52 24.07
CA LEU A 8 2.22 -10.29 23.78
C LEU A 8 2.53 -8.79 23.85
N ASN A 9 3.77 -8.44 24.20
CA ASN A 9 4.20 -7.06 24.07
C ASN A 9 4.18 -6.63 22.59
N ALA A 10 3.99 -5.34 22.36
CA ALA A 10 3.82 -4.79 21.01
C ALA A 10 4.99 -5.12 20.06
N HIS A 11 6.22 -5.10 20.57
CA HIS A 11 7.41 -5.44 19.79
C HIS A 11 7.34 -6.89 19.27
N ARG A 12 6.98 -7.85 20.14
CA ARG A 12 6.88 -9.26 19.74
C ARG A 12 5.74 -9.52 18.76
N GLN A 13 4.61 -8.82 18.90
CA GLN A 13 3.53 -8.88 17.92
C GLN A 13 4.03 -8.44 16.55
N VAL A 14 4.75 -7.31 16.49
CA VAL A 14 5.33 -6.77 15.26
C VAL A 14 6.31 -7.74 14.63
N GLU A 15 7.26 -8.30 15.38
CA GLU A 15 8.24 -9.28 14.87
C GLU A 15 7.56 -10.50 14.21
N ILE A 16 6.51 -11.06 14.84
CA ILE A 16 5.78 -12.21 14.29
C ILE A 16 5.05 -11.81 13.00
N LEU A 17 4.41 -10.64 12.96
CA LEU A 17 3.70 -10.18 11.77
C LEU A 17 4.65 -9.80 10.63
N ASP A 18 5.80 -9.19 10.93
CA ASP A 18 6.80 -8.83 9.93
C ASP A 18 7.44 -10.09 9.31
N ALA A 19 7.77 -11.10 10.14
CA ALA A 19 8.23 -12.40 9.66
C ALA A 19 7.18 -13.07 8.76
N SER A 20 5.90 -13.03 9.17
CA SER A 20 4.81 -13.60 8.39
C SER A 20 4.62 -12.84 7.06
N ALA A 21 4.67 -11.51 7.09
CA ALA A 21 4.55 -10.68 5.90
C ALA A 21 5.67 -10.98 4.90
N ARG A 22 6.91 -11.17 5.38
CA ARG A 22 8.05 -11.54 4.52
C ARG A 22 7.81 -12.86 3.77
N ILE A 23 7.40 -13.90 4.47
CA ILE A 23 7.14 -15.21 3.85
C ILE A 23 5.97 -15.13 2.87
N PHE A 24 4.87 -14.44 3.23
CA PHE A 24 3.76 -14.24 2.31
C PHE A 24 4.14 -13.40 1.08
N ALA A 25 4.97 -12.38 1.24
CA ALA A 25 5.43 -11.55 0.12
C ALA A 25 6.34 -12.31 -0.86
N ILE A 26 7.13 -13.27 -0.38
CA ILE A 26 8.04 -14.07 -1.21
C ILE A 26 7.28 -15.19 -1.91
N ASP A 27 6.55 -16.01 -1.15
CA ASP A 27 5.98 -17.28 -1.61
C ASP A 27 4.51 -17.17 -2.06
N GLY A 28 3.84 -16.06 -1.73
CA GLY A 28 2.39 -15.94 -1.87
C GLY A 28 1.64 -16.74 -0.80
N TYR A 29 0.32 -16.52 -0.69
CA TYR A 29 -0.48 -17.19 0.35
C TYR A 29 -0.45 -18.73 0.25
N HIS A 30 -0.57 -19.28 -0.95
CA HIS A 30 -0.74 -20.73 -1.13
C HIS A 30 0.53 -21.51 -0.79
N ALA A 31 1.69 -21.07 -1.29
CA ALA A 31 2.98 -21.77 -1.10
C ALA A 31 3.63 -21.48 0.26
N ALA A 32 3.34 -20.33 0.88
CA ALA A 32 3.82 -20.01 2.22
C ALA A 32 3.38 -21.08 3.24
N SER A 33 4.33 -21.61 4.00
CA SER A 33 4.07 -22.64 5.02
C SER A 33 4.17 -22.07 6.44
N ILE A 34 3.38 -22.64 7.35
CA ILE A 34 3.45 -22.31 8.79
C ILE A 34 4.84 -22.59 9.36
N ALA A 35 5.51 -23.66 8.88
CA ALA A 35 6.85 -24.00 9.34
C ALA A 35 7.87 -22.90 9.01
N GLN A 36 7.86 -22.39 7.76
CA GLN A 36 8.72 -21.29 7.33
C GLN A 36 8.46 -20.02 8.16
N ILE A 37 7.18 -19.68 8.36
CA ILE A 37 6.80 -18.51 9.18
C ILE A 37 7.29 -18.66 10.62
N CYS A 38 7.15 -19.85 11.22
CA CYS A 38 7.63 -20.13 12.57
C CYS A 38 9.14 -20.03 12.69
N GLU A 39 9.87 -20.54 11.71
CA GLU A 39 11.34 -20.46 11.64
C GLU A 39 11.78 -18.98 11.55
N GLU A 40 11.21 -18.21 10.62
CA GLU A 40 11.52 -16.79 10.44
C GLU A 40 11.16 -15.97 11.69
N ALA A 41 10.01 -16.23 12.31
CA ALA A 41 9.55 -15.56 13.53
C ALA A 41 10.24 -16.06 14.82
N GLN A 42 11.06 -17.11 14.74
CA GLN A 42 11.70 -17.76 15.89
C GLN A 42 10.69 -18.18 16.97
N ILE A 43 9.63 -18.88 16.56
CA ILE A 43 8.62 -19.46 17.45
C ILE A 43 8.33 -20.91 17.07
N SER A 44 7.78 -21.68 18.01
CA SER A 44 7.32 -23.03 17.70
C SER A 44 5.96 -23.01 16.98
N ASN A 45 5.66 -24.06 16.19
CA ASN A 45 4.34 -24.27 15.60
C ASN A 45 3.22 -24.23 16.67
N GLY A 46 3.46 -24.86 17.83
CA GLY A 46 2.50 -24.84 18.94
C GLY A 46 2.25 -23.44 19.50
N ALA A 47 3.26 -22.55 19.49
CA ALA A 47 3.09 -21.16 19.89
C ALA A 47 2.25 -20.38 18.86
N LEU A 48 2.51 -20.59 17.57
CA LEU A 48 1.75 -19.92 16.50
C LEU A 48 0.26 -20.28 16.57
N TYR A 49 -0.08 -21.57 16.76
CA TYR A 49 -1.48 -21.99 16.89
C TYR A 49 -2.16 -21.56 18.21
N LYS A 50 -1.42 -21.11 19.20
CA LYS A 50 -1.99 -20.39 20.36
C LYS A 50 -2.35 -18.95 20.02
N TYR A 51 -1.75 -18.36 18.97
CA TYR A 51 -1.95 -16.98 18.55
C TYR A 51 -2.98 -16.84 17.42
N PHE A 52 -2.99 -17.80 16.49
CA PHE A 52 -3.85 -17.77 15.31
C PHE A 52 -4.53 -19.12 15.11
N LYS A 53 -5.79 -19.11 14.69
CA LYS A 53 -6.59 -20.31 14.47
C LYS A 53 -6.02 -21.18 13.34
N ASN A 54 -5.55 -20.53 12.28
CA ASN A 54 -5.03 -21.13 11.06
C ASN A 54 -4.19 -20.10 10.28
N LYS A 55 -3.64 -20.50 9.13
CA LYS A 55 -2.86 -19.64 8.24
C LYS A 55 -3.67 -18.44 7.73
N GLU A 56 -4.95 -18.62 7.50
CA GLU A 56 -5.86 -17.57 7.04
C GLU A 56 -6.06 -16.47 8.10
N ASP A 57 -6.31 -16.85 9.36
CA ASP A 57 -6.43 -15.90 10.48
C ASP A 57 -5.13 -15.08 10.68
N LEU A 58 -3.96 -15.72 10.50
CA LEU A 58 -2.66 -15.02 10.49
C LEU A 58 -2.56 -14.06 9.30
N PHE A 59 -2.93 -14.50 8.10
CA PHE A 59 -2.85 -13.69 6.89
C PHE A 59 -3.73 -12.45 6.98
N PHE A 60 -4.98 -12.58 7.43
CA PHE A 60 -5.86 -11.42 7.67
C PHE A 60 -5.29 -10.48 8.73
N THR A 61 -4.63 -10.99 9.77
CA THR A 61 -3.97 -10.12 10.76
C THR A 61 -2.80 -9.35 10.15
N VAL A 62 -2.06 -9.95 9.21
CA VAL A 62 -1.00 -9.27 8.43
C VAL A 62 -1.61 -8.17 7.55
N LEU A 63 -2.74 -8.46 6.87
CA LEU A 63 -3.45 -7.47 6.06
C LEU A 63 -4.01 -6.32 6.91
N ASP A 64 -4.58 -6.63 8.07
CA ASP A 64 -5.04 -5.62 9.02
C ASP A 64 -3.92 -4.65 9.40
N ARG A 65 -2.74 -5.19 9.71
CA ARG A 65 -1.56 -4.37 10.00
C ARG A 65 -1.14 -3.51 8.80
N CYS A 66 -1.16 -4.06 7.59
CA CYS A 66 -0.86 -3.30 6.37
C CYS A 66 -1.81 -2.10 6.23
N ALA A 67 -3.11 -2.33 6.39
CA ALA A 67 -4.11 -1.26 6.33
C ALA A 67 -3.88 -0.21 7.43
N ASP A 68 -3.58 -0.62 8.66
CA ASP A 68 -3.30 0.29 9.76
C ASP A 68 -2.06 1.17 9.49
N LEU A 69 -1.00 0.61 8.89
CA LEU A 69 0.19 1.36 8.48
C LEU A 69 -0.17 2.43 7.43
N MET A 70 -0.99 2.08 6.44
CA MET A 70 -1.46 3.02 5.42
C MET A 70 -2.35 4.12 6.02
N VAL A 71 -3.33 3.75 6.86
CA VAL A 71 -4.21 4.71 7.55
C VAL A 71 -3.40 5.71 8.36
N ASN A 72 -2.46 5.21 9.16
CA ASN A 72 -1.66 6.06 10.03
C ASN A 72 -0.79 7.03 9.22
N GLU A 73 -0.18 6.58 8.12
CA GLU A 73 0.64 7.45 7.28
C GLU A 73 -0.22 8.51 6.57
N ILE A 74 -1.36 8.12 5.99
CA ILE A 74 -2.29 9.06 5.34
C ILE A 74 -2.84 10.09 6.35
N ALA A 75 -3.12 9.69 7.59
CA ALA A 75 -3.58 10.61 8.63
C ALA A 75 -2.58 11.73 8.93
N THR A 76 -1.27 11.48 8.73
CA THR A 76 -0.22 12.48 8.99
C THR A 76 -0.13 13.55 7.91
N ILE A 77 -0.61 13.26 6.70
CA ILE A 77 -0.42 14.14 5.54
C ILE A 77 -1.67 14.95 5.17
N TYR A 78 -2.85 14.58 5.64
CA TYR A 78 -4.07 15.28 5.28
C TYR A 78 -4.16 16.67 5.93
N SER A 79 -4.35 17.69 5.08
CA SER A 79 -4.69 19.04 5.51
C SER A 79 -5.50 19.74 4.40
N SER A 80 -6.61 20.35 4.77
CA SER A 80 -7.44 21.15 3.85
C SER A 80 -6.74 22.42 3.34
N ASN A 81 -5.65 22.83 3.97
CA ASN A 81 -4.87 24.00 3.56
C ASN A 81 -3.85 23.71 2.46
N HIS A 82 -3.60 22.44 2.13
CA HIS A 82 -2.73 22.07 1.02
C HIS A 82 -3.44 22.26 -0.31
N ASN A 83 -2.73 22.80 -1.32
CA ASN A 83 -3.22 22.73 -2.69
C ASN A 83 -3.18 21.28 -3.20
N THR A 84 -3.88 21.02 -4.30
CA THR A 84 -3.99 19.67 -4.86
C THR A 84 -2.63 19.07 -5.20
N GLU A 85 -1.74 19.85 -5.82
CA GLU A 85 -0.41 19.38 -6.20
C GLU A 85 0.40 18.91 -4.99
N LEU A 86 0.43 19.73 -3.93
CA LEU A 86 1.13 19.40 -2.70
C LEU A 86 0.52 18.16 -2.02
N ALA A 87 -0.82 18.07 -1.95
CA ALA A 87 -1.51 16.94 -1.32
C ALA A 87 -1.18 15.60 -2.02
N ILE A 88 -1.18 15.59 -3.36
CA ILE A 88 -0.83 14.40 -4.15
C ILE A 88 0.66 14.08 -3.99
N ARG A 89 1.54 15.07 -4.04
CA ARG A 89 2.98 14.87 -3.82
C ARG A 89 3.26 14.27 -2.45
N MET A 90 2.59 14.73 -1.41
CA MET A 90 2.72 14.17 -0.06
C MET A 90 2.24 12.72 0.01
N LEU A 91 1.16 12.36 -0.71
CA LEU A 91 0.71 10.97 -0.80
C LEU A 91 1.75 10.07 -1.48
N LEU A 92 2.38 10.53 -2.57
CA LEU A 92 3.46 9.78 -3.23
C LEU A 92 4.67 9.62 -2.31
N GLN A 93 5.04 10.65 -1.56
CA GLN A 93 6.12 10.57 -0.57
C GLN A 93 5.79 9.64 0.60
N ALA A 94 4.55 9.64 1.06
CA ALA A 94 4.06 8.69 2.06
C ALA A 94 4.12 7.25 1.55
N THR A 95 3.74 7.02 0.28
CA THR A 95 3.86 5.72 -0.38
C THR A 95 5.32 5.27 -0.50
N GLU A 96 6.24 6.18 -0.86
CA GLU A 96 7.69 5.90 -0.86
C GLU A 96 8.19 5.48 0.52
N LYS A 97 7.83 6.23 1.55
CA LYS A 97 8.22 5.95 2.94
C LYS A 97 7.70 4.59 3.42
N LEU A 98 6.44 4.28 3.11
CA LEU A 98 5.87 2.97 3.42
C LEU A 98 6.60 1.85 2.66
N ALA A 99 6.91 2.03 1.37
CA ALA A 99 7.63 1.05 0.58
C ALA A 99 9.08 0.85 1.07
N ALA A 100 9.73 1.88 1.60
CA ALA A 100 11.07 1.79 2.17
C ALA A 100 11.09 1.03 3.50
N ASN A 101 10.08 1.23 4.35
CA ASN A 101 10.07 0.68 5.71
C ASN A 101 9.25 -0.62 5.85
N TYR A 102 8.26 -0.84 4.97
CA TYR A 102 7.27 -1.92 5.07
C TYR A 102 7.02 -2.59 3.72
N ARG A 103 8.11 -2.83 2.96
CA ARG A 103 8.06 -3.32 1.59
C ARG A 103 7.22 -4.58 1.43
N ASP A 104 7.36 -5.54 2.35
CA ASP A 104 6.69 -6.84 2.26
C ASP A 104 5.16 -6.69 2.37
N TYR A 105 4.70 -5.82 3.27
CA TYR A 105 3.27 -5.49 3.39
C TYR A 105 2.72 -4.84 2.13
N LEU A 106 3.43 -3.86 1.57
CA LEU A 106 2.98 -3.19 0.35
C LEU A 106 3.07 -4.10 -0.88
N LYS A 107 3.99 -5.06 -0.90
CA LYS A 107 4.04 -6.08 -1.94
C LYS A 107 2.83 -7.00 -1.88
N ILE A 108 2.44 -7.47 -0.68
CA ILE A 108 1.22 -8.25 -0.49
C ILE A 108 0.00 -7.45 -0.96
N TYR A 109 -0.12 -6.19 -0.57
CA TYR A 109 -1.21 -5.30 -1.00
C TYR A 109 -1.25 -5.15 -2.53
N ALA A 110 -0.12 -4.87 -3.16
CA ALA A 110 -0.02 -4.74 -4.61
C ALA A 110 -0.41 -6.02 -5.36
N ASP A 111 -0.16 -7.19 -4.76
CA ASP A 111 -0.41 -8.49 -5.35
C ASP A 111 -1.81 -9.07 -5.01
N LEU A 112 -2.65 -8.36 -4.22
CA LEU A 112 -3.98 -8.87 -3.80
C LEU A 112 -4.89 -9.25 -4.98
N GLY A 113 -4.76 -8.55 -6.11
CA GLY A 113 -5.46 -8.90 -7.34
C GLY A 113 -4.82 -10.03 -8.15
N SER A 114 -3.65 -10.54 -7.75
CA SER A 114 -2.96 -11.63 -8.44
C SER A 114 -3.50 -13.01 -8.01
N GLY A 115 -3.24 -14.04 -8.84
CA GLY A 115 -3.68 -15.42 -8.57
C GLY A 115 -3.30 -15.97 -7.19
N SER A 116 -2.23 -15.44 -6.56
CA SER A 116 -1.77 -15.88 -5.23
C SER A 116 -2.68 -15.44 -4.08
N TYR A 117 -3.54 -14.44 -4.28
CA TYR A 117 -4.33 -13.81 -3.23
C TYR A 117 -5.81 -13.57 -3.59
N THR A 118 -6.26 -13.99 -4.77
CA THR A 118 -7.61 -13.72 -5.29
C THR A 118 -8.75 -14.19 -4.38
N VAL A 119 -8.52 -15.23 -3.56
CA VAL A 119 -9.50 -15.73 -2.59
C VAL A 119 -9.86 -14.68 -1.54
N PHE A 120 -8.97 -13.74 -1.27
CA PHE A 120 -9.12 -12.72 -0.23
C PHE A 120 -9.51 -11.34 -0.78
N SER A 121 -9.54 -11.17 -2.09
CA SER A 121 -9.70 -9.84 -2.72
C SER A 121 -11.03 -9.17 -2.37
N ALA A 122 -12.12 -9.92 -2.28
CA ALA A 122 -13.44 -9.36 -2.00
C ALA A 122 -13.58 -8.82 -0.57
N GLU A 123 -13.04 -9.53 0.43
CA GLU A 123 -13.15 -9.16 1.85
C GLU A 123 -12.17 -8.06 2.24
N THR A 124 -11.05 -7.97 1.53
CA THR A 124 -9.96 -7.02 1.86
C THR A 124 -10.03 -5.73 1.06
N SER A 125 -10.58 -5.77 -0.17
CA SER A 125 -10.64 -4.59 -1.05
C SER A 125 -11.37 -3.43 -0.38
N GLU A 126 -12.50 -3.67 0.27
CA GLU A 126 -13.27 -2.60 0.93
C GLU A 126 -12.43 -1.86 1.96
N LYS A 127 -11.65 -2.57 2.77
CA LYS A 127 -10.83 -1.97 3.83
C LYS A 127 -9.71 -1.10 3.28
N PHE A 128 -9.00 -1.58 2.26
CA PHE A 128 -7.87 -0.85 1.66
C PHE A 128 -8.33 0.30 0.77
N GLU A 129 -9.30 0.04 -0.11
CA GLU A 129 -9.78 1.03 -1.07
C GLU A 129 -10.46 2.22 -0.38
N LEU A 130 -11.19 2.00 0.72
CA LEU A 130 -11.82 3.07 1.48
C LEU A 130 -10.83 4.08 2.09
N VAL A 131 -9.60 3.69 2.38
CA VAL A 131 -8.60 4.59 2.98
C VAL A 131 -8.11 5.59 1.95
N VAL A 132 -7.56 5.10 0.83
CA VAL A 132 -6.96 5.94 -0.21
C VAL A 132 -8.04 6.72 -0.97
N SER A 133 -9.16 6.07 -1.32
CA SER A 133 -10.25 6.71 -2.06
C SER A 133 -10.89 7.86 -1.29
N LYS A 134 -11.12 7.72 0.01
CA LYS A 134 -11.63 8.83 0.84
C LYS A 134 -10.67 9.99 0.94
N TYR A 135 -9.36 9.71 1.07
CA TYR A 135 -8.35 10.76 1.06
C TYR A 135 -8.34 11.51 -0.26
N LEU A 136 -8.25 10.80 -1.38
CA LEU A 136 -8.20 11.39 -2.72
C LEU A 136 -9.49 12.13 -3.08
N LEU A 137 -10.66 11.58 -2.70
CA LEU A 137 -11.94 12.26 -2.92
C LEU A 137 -11.97 13.64 -2.23
N ARG A 138 -11.49 13.72 -0.98
CA ARG A 138 -11.37 15.00 -0.26
C ARG A 138 -10.40 15.95 -0.94
N VAL A 139 -9.26 15.46 -1.43
CA VAL A 139 -8.28 16.26 -2.19
C VAL A 139 -8.93 16.86 -3.44
N VAL A 140 -9.72 16.06 -4.17
CA VAL A 140 -10.45 16.52 -5.36
C VAL A 140 -11.52 17.54 -5.02
N GLU A 141 -12.33 17.31 -3.98
CA GLU A 141 -13.36 18.24 -3.52
C GLU A 141 -12.76 19.58 -3.07
N ASP A 142 -11.69 19.54 -2.28
CA ASP A 142 -10.97 20.74 -1.83
C ASP A 142 -10.34 21.48 -3.03
N GLY A 143 -9.75 20.76 -3.96
CA GLY A 143 -9.18 21.33 -5.18
C GLY A 143 -10.23 22.00 -6.07
N LYS A 144 -11.42 21.43 -6.20
CA LYS A 144 -12.53 22.07 -6.92
C LYS A 144 -13.00 23.36 -6.23
N ARG A 145 -13.07 23.38 -4.89
CA ARG A 145 -13.39 24.61 -4.14
C ARG A 145 -12.37 25.71 -4.35
N ARG A 146 -11.11 25.35 -4.62
CA ARG A 146 -10.03 26.29 -4.95
C ARG A 146 -9.88 26.59 -6.45
N ASN A 147 -10.80 26.05 -7.30
CA ASN A 147 -10.74 26.15 -8.76
C ASN A 147 -9.49 25.52 -9.41
N GLU A 148 -8.89 24.55 -8.76
CA GLU A 148 -7.72 23.81 -9.24
C GLU A 148 -8.08 22.68 -10.22
N PHE A 149 -9.35 22.27 -10.28
CA PHE A 149 -9.91 21.33 -11.27
C PHE A 149 -11.04 21.99 -12.08
N ASP A 150 -11.34 21.41 -13.24
CA ASP A 150 -12.57 21.73 -13.94
C ASP A 150 -13.78 21.20 -13.17
N THR A 151 -14.70 22.11 -12.81
CA THR A 151 -15.90 21.76 -12.03
C THR A 151 -16.85 20.83 -12.78
N LYS A 152 -16.76 20.76 -14.12
CA LYS A 152 -17.57 19.88 -14.97
C LYS A 152 -17.13 18.41 -14.91
N LEU A 153 -15.88 18.14 -14.53
CA LEU A 153 -15.38 16.77 -14.39
C LEU A 153 -15.99 16.12 -13.15
N ASP A 154 -16.36 14.86 -13.25
CA ASP A 154 -16.88 14.10 -12.12
C ASP A 154 -15.80 13.86 -11.05
N ASN A 155 -16.18 13.93 -9.76
CA ASN A 155 -15.23 13.76 -8.66
C ASN A 155 -14.66 12.34 -8.61
N SER A 156 -15.51 11.34 -8.85
CA SER A 156 -15.09 9.93 -8.81
C SER A 156 -14.14 9.60 -9.96
N LEU A 157 -14.39 10.16 -11.15
CA LEU A 157 -13.48 10.02 -12.30
C LEU A 157 -12.11 10.66 -12.04
N LEU A 158 -12.09 11.88 -11.47
CA LEU A 158 -10.83 12.54 -11.10
C LEU A 158 -10.09 11.74 -10.03
N THR A 159 -10.80 11.28 -8.99
CA THR A 159 -10.25 10.46 -7.92
C THR A 159 -9.63 9.18 -8.48
N PHE A 160 -10.36 8.44 -9.30
CA PHE A 160 -9.90 7.21 -9.93
C PHE A 160 -8.72 7.43 -10.88
N PHE A 161 -8.72 8.54 -11.63
CA PHE A 161 -7.60 8.90 -12.49
C PHE A 161 -6.31 9.11 -11.68
N ILE A 162 -6.39 9.89 -10.58
CA ILE A 162 -5.24 10.15 -9.72
C ILE A 162 -4.78 8.86 -9.04
N ASP A 163 -5.72 8.05 -8.54
CA ASP A 163 -5.44 6.80 -7.88
C ASP A 163 -4.66 5.82 -8.76
N ASN A 164 -5.01 5.70 -10.04
CA ASN A 164 -4.28 4.86 -10.98
C ASN A 164 -2.79 5.24 -11.08
N TYR A 165 -2.45 6.52 -11.02
CA TYR A 165 -1.05 6.95 -11.01
C TYR A 165 -0.35 6.62 -9.68
N VAL A 166 -1.06 6.76 -8.54
CA VAL A 166 -0.54 6.39 -7.22
C VAL A 166 -0.28 4.88 -7.17
N MET A 167 -1.21 4.06 -7.69
CA MET A 167 -1.06 2.61 -7.77
C MET A 167 0.08 2.18 -8.70
N LEU A 168 0.21 2.78 -9.89
CA LEU A 168 1.33 2.51 -10.80
C LEU A 168 2.68 2.88 -10.16
N PHE A 169 2.70 3.99 -9.43
CA PHE A 169 3.88 4.39 -8.66
C PHE A 169 4.21 3.36 -7.57
N LEU A 170 3.23 2.96 -6.75
CA LEU A 170 3.38 1.90 -5.74
C LEU A 170 3.95 0.62 -6.36
N TYR A 171 3.34 0.12 -7.44
CA TYR A 171 3.80 -1.08 -8.13
C TYR A 171 5.26 -0.94 -8.60
N SER A 172 5.66 0.24 -9.08
CA SER A 172 7.04 0.49 -9.50
C SER A 172 8.06 0.46 -8.36
N LEU A 173 7.61 0.55 -7.10
CA LEU A 173 8.48 0.48 -5.91
C LEU A 173 8.65 -0.95 -5.40
N VAL A 174 7.63 -1.82 -5.56
CA VAL A 174 7.61 -3.15 -4.95
C VAL A 174 7.76 -4.31 -5.94
N SER A 175 7.57 -4.06 -7.24
CA SER A 175 7.64 -5.06 -8.32
C SER A 175 8.70 -4.67 -9.36
N GLU A 176 9.63 -5.58 -9.66
CA GLU A 176 10.66 -5.36 -10.68
C GLU A 176 10.05 -5.19 -12.07
N TYR A 177 9.04 -6.00 -12.41
CA TYR A 177 8.33 -5.86 -13.69
C TYR A 177 7.74 -4.46 -13.87
N HIS A 178 7.05 -3.95 -12.86
CA HIS A 178 6.44 -2.62 -12.93
C HIS A 178 7.48 -1.50 -12.86
N HIS A 179 8.60 -1.72 -12.18
CA HIS A 179 9.74 -0.79 -12.25
C HIS A 179 10.27 -0.65 -13.68
N LYS A 180 10.51 -1.77 -14.36
CA LYS A 180 10.95 -1.78 -15.78
C LYS A 180 9.91 -1.19 -16.72
N ARG A 181 8.63 -1.49 -16.49
CA ARG A 181 7.52 -0.88 -17.22
C ARG A 181 7.50 0.64 -17.04
N PHE A 182 7.64 1.13 -15.81
CA PHE A 182 7.68 2.55 -15.52
C PHE A 182 8.84 3.25 -16.25
N GLU A 183 10.04 2.64 -16.26
CA GLU A 183 11.19 3.11 -17.01
C GLU A 183 10.88 3.18 -18.51
N ALA A 184 10.33 2.12 -19.08
CA ALA A 184 10.11 2.01 -20.53
C ALA A 184 9.13 3.07 -21.07
N PHE A 185 8.14 3.50 -20.28
CA PHE A 185 7.11 4.44 -20.72
C PHE A 185 7.38 5.89 -20.33
N LEU A 186 8.04 6.13 -19.21
CA LEU A 186 8.13 7.46 -18.61
C LEU A 186 9.58 7.97 -18.47
N TYR A 187 10.58 7.14 -18.78
CA TYR A 187 11.97 7.54 -18.55
C TYR A 187 12.86 7.25 -19.75
N GLU A 188 13.19 8.27 -20.53
CA GLU A 188 14.14 8.20 -21.66
C GLU A 188 15.60 8.42 -21.23
N GLY A 189 15.86 8.64 -19.93
CA GLY A 189 17.17 8.98 -19.40
C GLY A 189 18.13 7.79 -19.34
N LYS A 190 19.43 8.10 -19.30
CA LYS A 190 20.48 7.12 -19.02
C LYS A 190 20.79 7.13 -17.52
N GLY A 191 20.86 5.93 -16.92
CA GLY A 191 21.19 5.77 -15.50
C GLY A 191 20.03 5.25 -14.65
N ILE A 192 20.22 5.29 -13.31
CA ILE A 192 19.25 4.76 -12.37
C ILE A 192 18.08 5.75 -12.19
N LEU A 193 16.86 5.28 -12.41
CA LEU A 193 15.64 6.05 -12.14
C LEU A 193 15.39 6.11 -10.62
N SER A 194 15.74 7.23 -9.99
CA SER A 194 15.50 7.45 -8.57
C SER A 194 14.01 7.60 -8.25
N THR A 195 13.61 7.27 -7.02
CA THR A 195 12.23 7.42 -6.56
C THR A 195 11.75 8.87 -6.62
N LYS A 196 12.62 9.83 -6.27
CA LYS A 196 12.33 11.26 -6.45
C LYS A 196 11.95 11.57 -7.89
N LYS A 197 12.72 11.08 -8.87
CA LYS A 197 12.42 11.31 -10.29
C LYS A 197 11.10 10.63 -10.70
N LYS A 198 10.79 9.45 -10.15
CA LYS A 198 9.47 8.80 -10.38
C LYS A 198 8.32 9.68 -9.88
N ILE A 199 8.45 10.25 -8.68
CA ILE A 199 7.45 11.19 -8.13
C ILE A 199 7.26 12.38 -9.07
N ASP A 200 8.35 13.00 -9.55
CA ASP A 200 8.25 14.14 -10.45
C ASP A 200 7.58 13.79 -11.78
N LEU A 201 7.85 12.60 -12.35
CA LEU A 201 7.20 12.12 -13.57
C LEU A 201 5.70 11.85 -13.37
N VAL A 202 5.31 11.26 -12.23
CA VAL A 202 3.90 11.07 -11.87
C VAL A 202 3.21 12.42 -11.70
N MET A 203 3.83 13.36 -10.99
CA MET A 203 3.28 14.70 -10.81
C MET A 203 3.11 15.43 -12.14
N GLN A 204 4.09 15.33 -13.04
CA GLN A 204 3.97 15.89 -14.40
C GLN A 204 2.80 15.26 -15.17
N SER A 205 2.57 13.96 -15.04
CA SER A 205 1.44 13.29 -15.70
C SER A 205 0.09 13.76 -15.13
N ILE A 206 0.00 13.94 -13.81
CA ILE A 206 -1.23 14.38 -13.15
C ILE A 206 -1.49 15.87 -13.38
N SER A 207 -0.45 16.70 -13.58
CA SER A 207 -0.61 18.14 -13.81
C SER A 207 -1.46 18.49 -15.05
N ILE A 208 -1.65 17.54 -15.96
CA ILE A 208 -2.52 17.72 -17.15
C ILE A 208 -3.97 18.00 -16.76
N ILE A 209 -4.44 17.54 -15.62
CA ILE A 209 -5.81 17.71 -15.13
C ILE A 209 -5.94 18.77 -14.03
N ILE A 210 -4.84 19.28 -13.50
CA ILE A 210 -4.79 20.38 -12.52
C ILE A 210 -4.60 21.69 -13.28
N LYS A 211 -5.39 22.70 -12.94
CA LYS A 211 -5.30 24.04 -13.54
C LYS A 211 -4.16 24.86 -12.95
#